data_970c1f8bb22899d3d00068a80f393d12
#
_entry.id   970c1f8bb22899d3d00068a80f393d12
#
_cell.length_a   1.000
_cell.length_b   1.000
_cell.length_c   1.000
_cell.angle_alpha   90.00
_cell.angle_beta   90.00
_cell.angle_gamma   90.00
#
_symmetry.space_group_name_H-M   'P 1'
#
loop_
_entity.id
_entity.type
_entity.pdbx_description
1 polymer ?
#
loop_
_entity_poly.entity_id
_entity_poly.type
_entity_poly.pdbx_seq_one_letter_code
_entity_poly.pdbx_strand_id
1 'polypeptide(L)'
;MTSRREAPAGMRRAAARTELVAVPMGESAVRIGGATITWREGRVRCDCPMGDAPACLHRLVARGDERTRDLGRRAGPTEPPAAPFPEPTKAEPLPAEDAARFAPILAEVDLLVAEVVTLGLRRAARVSTDRVRELAARAAAMRPRARGPRDAGLGRLARALDRLAALLPVLDGPDAGAAEVDALRALALTRNLGRALRANTGALPLEDIAGASQRAYVEVPPIEVQGLGLEAWVAAGGVAGVTAYVAVLGEDRVLARTLLTKGKAAHPADPRTWAEGLAAGPAFARSGITMRDLARGRFALSGARIALSHGRLSGSRATSVALRPALPPGDARLAQHVLAGPQDAARLARGLVFDALGRPPRSSPIVLLPVQRLSPSDFDHATQELSLRMRASAGVEIRTSLSFREERSLLFDNLEVLSRAARPPRFLCVRLSREGGALVIEPISAVLADGTTLDLTLDVVDPALEVTL
;
A
#
# COMPACT_ATOMS: atom_id res chain seq x y z
N MET A 1 8.54 -30.74 -10.56
CA MET A 1 7.63 -30.37 -9.46
C MET A 1 8.21 -30.89 -8.15
N THR A 2 9.07 -30.15 -7.50
CA THR A 2 9.65 -30.52 -6.19
C THR A 2 8.88 -29.76 -5.12
N SER A 3 8.04 -30.47 -4.40
CA SER A 3 7.31 -30.00 -3.22
C SER A 3 8.34 -29.51 -2.18
N ARG A 4 8.35 -28.20 -1.88
CA ARG A 4 9.06 -27.65 -0.72
C ARG A 4 8.35 -28.13 0.54
N ARG A 5 8.82 -29.21 1.13
CA ARG A 5 8.40 -29.61 2.48
C ARG A 5 8.95 -28.60 3.48
N GLU A 6 8.07 -27.83 4.11
CA GLU A 6 8.43 -27.04 5.28
C GLU A 6 8.91 -27.99 6.40
N ALA A 7 9.92 -27.54 7.17
CA ALA A 7 10.37 -28.30 8.32
C ALA A 7 9.22 -28.46 9.32
N PRO A 8 8.94 -29.67 9.81
CA PRO A 8 7.87 -29.91 10.76
C PRO A 8 8.00 -29.00 12.00
N ALA A 9 6.88 -28.54 12.54
CA ALA A 9 6.83 -27.64 13.70
C ALA A 9 7.59 -28.18 14.91
N GLY A 10 7.67 -29.52 15.06
CA GLY A 10 8.49 -30.19 16.05
C GLY A 10 9.99 -29.96 15.91
N MET A 11 10.52 -29.89 14.68
CA MET A 11 11.94 -29.60 14.45
C MET A 11 12.33 -28.16 14.76
N ARG A 12 11.42 -27.21 14.52
CA ARG A 12 11.64 -25.80 14.91
C ARG A 12 11.68 -25.65 16.44
N ARG A 13 10.84 -26.38 17.18
CA ARG A 13 10.88 -26.42 18.66
C ARG A 13 12.10 -27.14 19.21
N ALA A 14 12.59 -28.17 18.52
CA ALA A 14 13.82 -28.84 18.87
C ALA A 14 15.05 -27.93 18.69
N ALA A 15 15.11 -27.15 17.61
CA ALA A 15 16.18 -26.18 17.40
C ALA A 15 16.25 -25.11 18.50
N ALA A 16 15.11 -24.67 19.02
CA ALA A 16 15.04 -23.69 20.11
C ALA A 16 15.40 -24.28 21.49
N ARG A 17 15.40 -25.62 21.65
CA ARG A 17 15.71 -26.32 22.92
C ARG A 17 17.09 -26.95 22.93
N THR A 18 17.83 -26.92 21.83
CA THR A 18 19.14 -27.57 21.74
C THR A 18 20.21 -26.57 22.17
N GLU A 19 20.99 -26.90 23.18
CA GLU A 19 22.15 -26.14 23.65
C GLU A 19 23.34 -26.19 22.64
N LEU A 20 23.06 -25.97 21.37
CA LEU A 20 24.09 -25.90 20.35
C LEU A 20 24.71 -24.50 20.36
N VAL A 21 25.91 -24.39 20.90
CA VAL A 21 26.67 -23.14 20.93
C VAL A 21 27.35 -22.91 19.59
N ALA A 22 27.17 -21.72 19.02
CA ALA A 22 27.86 -21.31 17.81
C ALA A 22 29.26 -20.78 18.13
N VAL A 23 30.30 -21.41 17.56
CA VAL A 23 31.69 -20.99 17.73
C VAL A 23 32.19 -20.36 16.43
N PRO A 24 32.57 -19.05 16.42
CA PRO A 24 33.10 -18.39 15.22
C PRO A 24 34.40 -19.06 14.73
N MET A 25 34.51 -19.27 13.42
CA MET A 25 35.69 -19.84 12.76
C MET A 25 36.26 -18.92 11.67
N GLY A 26 36.20 -17.61 11.89
CA GLY A 26 36.60 -16.57 10.92
C GLY A 26 35.44 -15.69 10.52
N GLU A 27 35.63 -14.82 9.51
CA GLU A 27 34.69 -13.75 9.14
C GLU A 27 33.40 -14.27 8.45
N SER A 28 33.41 -15.48 7.93
CA SER A 28 32.29 -16.02 7.15
C SER A 28 31.91 -17.46 7.49
N ALA A 29 32.42 -18.01 8.60
CA ALA A 29 32.12 -19.37 9.03
C ALA A 29 31.88 -19.49 10.53
N VAL A 30 31.02 -20.43 10.93
CA VAL A 30 30.73 -20.76 12.33
C VAL A 30 30.59 -22.27 12.48
N ARG A 31 31.05 -22.82 13.61
CA ARG A 31 30.87 -24.23 13.95
C ARG A 31 29.71 -24.35 14.93
N ILE A 32 28.78 -25.26 14.64
CA ILE A 32 27.64 -25.57 15.49
C ILE A 32 27.51 -27.10 15.60
N GLY A 33 27.71 -27.65 16.78
CA GLY A 33 27.51 -29.07 17.01
C GLY A 33 28.33 -29.98 16.08
N GLY A 34 29.56 -29.64 15.76
CA GLY A 34 30.44 -30.39 14.86
C GLY A 34 30.28 -30.13 13.37
N ALA A 35 29.24 -29.39 12.97
CA ALA A 35 29.04 -28.94 11.57
C ALA A 35 29.55 -27.53 11.35
N THR A 36 30.18 -27.30 10.19
CA THR A 36 30.62 -25.97 9.78
C THR A 36 29.57 -25.32 8.89
N ILE A 37 29.19 -24.10 9.22
CA ILE A 37 28.25 -23.29 8.46
C ILE A 37 29.02 -22.14 7.85
N THR A 38 28.89 -21.99 6.54
CA THR A 38 29.55 -20.92 5.78
C THR A 38 28.51 -20.02 5.12
N TRP A 39 28.81 -18.72 5.08
CA TRP A 39 28.06 -17.73 4.31
C TRP A 39 28.86 -17.36 3.07
N ARG A 40 28.31 -17.64 1.90
CA ARG A 40 28.87 -17.21 0.61
C ARG A 40 27.75 -16.62 -0.24
N GLU A 41 27.93 -15.42 -0.75
CA GLU A 41 26.98 -14.74 -1.66
C GLU A 41 25.53 -14.74 -1.14
N GLY A 42 25.36 -14.46 0.15
CA GLY A 42 24.05 -14.43 0.81
C GLY A 42 23.39 -15.82 1.02
N ARG A 43 24.11 -16.92 0.71
CA ARG A 43 23.64 -18.29 0.94
C ARG A 43 24.32 -18.91 2.15
N VAL A 44 23.51 -19.60 2.96
CA VAL A 44 23.98 -20.36 4.12
C VAL A 44 24.18 -21.80 3.69
N ARG A 45 25.37 -22.34 3.78
CA ARG A 45 25.69 -23.76 3.53
C ARG A 45 26.11 -24.43 4.83
N CYS A 46 25.75 -25.70 4.97
CA CYS A 46 26.15 -26.54 6.09
C CYS A 46 26.84 -27.80 5.55
N ASP A 47 27.96 -28.21 6.15
CA ASP A 47 28.70 -29.41 5.77
C ASP A 47 28.15 -30.70 6.41
N CYS A 48 27.07 -30.64 7.19
CA CYS A 48 26.47 -31.83 7.77
C CYS A 48 25.77 -32.72 6.71
N PRO A 49 25.45 -33.98 7.01
CA PRO A 49 24.78 -34.88 6.06
C PRO A 49 23.44 -34.38 5.52
N MET A 50 22.78 -33.46 6.24
CA MET A 50 21.57 -32.81 5.78
C MET A 50 21.85 -31.64 4.81
N GLY A 51 23.08 -31.20 4.70
CA GLY A 51 23.60 -30.21 3.75
C GLY A 51 22.69 -28.99 3.56
N ASP A 52 22.26 -28.79 2.33
CA ASP A 52 21.41 -27.66 1.94
C ASP A 52 19.92 -27.88 2.21
N ALA A 53 19.51 -28.96 2.87
CA ALA A 53 18.11 -29.23 3.18
C ALA A 53 17.48 -28.11 4.04
N PRO A 54 16.25 -27.67 3.74
CA PRO A 54 15.56 -26.63 4.51
C PRO A 54 15.40 -26.98 6.00
N ALA A 55 15.40 -28.26 6.33
CA ALA A 55 15.22 -28.79 7.69
C ALA A 55 16.54 -29.01 8.44
N CYS A 56 17.69 -28.55 7.92
CA CYS A 56 18.97 -28.67 8.62
C CYS A 56 18.96 -27.89 9.94
N LEU A 57 19.09 -28.60 11.06
CA LEU A 57 19.05 -28.05 12.41
C LEU A 57 20.15 -26.98 12.63
N HIS A 58 21.39 -27.26 12.15
CA HIS A 58 22.52 -26.34 12.25
C HIS A 58 22.24 -25.00 11.53
N ARG A 59 21.60 -25.04 10.34
CA ARG A 59 21.22 -23.84 9.62
C ARG A 59 20.10 -23.06 10.33
N LEU A 60 19.18 -23.76 11.01
CA LEU A 60 18.12 -23.12 11.79
C LEU A 60 18.70 -22.44 13.04
N VAL A 61 19.64 -23.07 13.73
CA VAL A 61 20.35 -22.49 14.88
C VAL A 61 21.18 -21.30 14.44
N ALA A 62 21.95 -21.43 13.34
CA ALA A 62 22.76 -20.33 12.79
C ALA A 62 21.90 -19.09 12.43
N ARG A 63 20.70 -19.30 11.95
CA ARG A 63 19.77 -18.20 11.63
C ARG A 63 19.14 -17.56 12.88
N GLY A 64 19.08 -18.30 13.99
CA GLY A 64 18.53 -17.83 15.26
C GLY A 64 19.55 -17.12 16.17
N ASP A 65 20.83 -17.37 16.01
CA ASP A 65 21.89 -16.84 16.88
C ASP A 65 22.34 -15.43 16.41
N GLU A 66 22.34 -14.43 17.31
CA GLU A 66 22.73 -13.05 17.00
C GLU A 66 24.20 -12.94 16.56
N ARG A 67 25.10 -13.74 17.14
CA ARG A 67 26.54 -13.74 16.78
C ARG A 67 26.77 -14.22 15.35
N THR A 68 25.93 -15.14 14.87
CA THR A 68 26.02 -15.67 13.51
C THR A 68 25.32 -14.76 12.50
N ARG A 69 24.34 -13.95 12.93
CA ARG A 69 23.74 -12.90 12.10
C ARG A 69 24.78 -11.85 11.68
N ASP A 70 25.72 -11.50 12.55
CA ASP A 70 26.77 -10.53 12.25
C ASP A 70 27.78 -11.05 11.23
N LEU A 71 28.08 -12.34 11.22
CA LEU A 71 28.93 -12.97 10.19
C LEU A 71 28.25 -12.94 8.81
N GLY A 72 26.95 -13.16 8.76
CA GLY A 72 26.16 -13.04 7.53
C GLY A 72 26.12 -11.58 7.00
N ARG A 73 26.19 -10.59 7.89
CA ARG A 73 26.27 -9.17 7.53
C ARG A 73 27.61 -8.79 6.88
N ARG A 74 28.71 -9.33 7.39
CA ARG A 74 30.09 -9.02 6.89
C ARG A 74 30.37 -9.70 5.54
N ALA A 75 29.70 -10.80 5.23
CA ALA A 75 29.86 -11.55 3.98
C ALA A 75 28.93 -11.09 2.84
N GLY A 76 28.14 -10.04 3.05
CA GLY A 76 27.30 -9.44 2.01
C GLY A 76 28.15 -8.75 0.93
N PRO A 77 27.78 -8.82 -0.35
CA PRO A 77 28.47 -8.09 -1.40
C PRO A 77 28.48 -6.59 -1.08
N THR A 78 29.61 -5.94 -1.25
CA THR A 78 29.75 -4.47 -1.21
C THR A 78 28.90 -3.91 -2.34
N GLU A 79 27.81 -3.28 -2.01
CA GLU A 79 26.78 -2.86 -2.96
C GLU A 79 27.27 -1.63 -3.74
N PRO A 80 27.24 -1.68 -5.09
CA PRO A 80 27.46 -0.47 -5.87
C PRO A 80 26.35 0.54 -5.55
N PRO A 81 26.63 1.85 -5.61
CA PRO A 81 25.61 2.86 -5.39
C PRO A 81 24.41 2.61 -6.32
N ALA A 82 23.22 2.63 -5.75
CA ALA A 82 22.00 2.39 -6.50
C ALA A 82 21.90 3.37 -7.67
N ALA A 83 21.66 2.84 -8.87
CA ALA A 83 21.40 3.70 -10.02
C ALA A 83 20.09 4.47 -9.80
N PRO A 84 20.02 5.73 -10.24
CA PRO A 84 18.80 6.53 -10.03
C PRO A 84 17.60 5.87 -10.72
N PHE A 85 16.43 6.03 -10.10
CA PHE A 85 15.17 5.57 -10.69
C PHE A 85 14.95 6.22 -12.06
N PRO A 86 14.39 5.47 -13.04
CA PRO A 86 14.04 6.06 -14.30
C PRO A 86 13.02 7.18 -14.10
N GLU A 87 13.28 8.32 -14.74
CA GLU A 87 12.32 9.41 -14.74
C GLU A 87 11.03 8.99 -15.45
N PRO A 88 9.86 9.49 -15.00
CA PRO A 88 8.62 9.26 -15.72
C PRO A 88 8.74 9.78 -17.14
N THR A 89 8.39 8.94 -18.12
CA THR A 89 8.38 9.30 -19.54
C THR A 89 7.52 10.56 -19.72
N LYS A 90 8.01 11.51 -20.50
CA LYS A 90 7.23 12.72 -20.85
C LYS A 90 5.86 12.28 -21.37
N ALA A 91 4.81 12.95 -20.89
CA ALA A 91 3.47 12.68 -21.34
C ALA A 91 3.35 13.03 -22.83
N GLU A 92 2.77 12.12 -23.58
CA GLU A 92 2.47 12.34 -25.02
C GLU A 92 1.01 12.79 -25.14
N PRO A 93 0.71 13.66 -26.12
CA PRO A 93 -0.65 14.05 -26.38
C PRO A 93 -1.50 12.89 -26.93
N LEU A 94 -2.81 12.97 -26.73
CA LEU A 94 -3.78 12.01 -27.28
C LEU A 94 -3.66 11.98 -28.81
N PRO A 95 -3.56 10.84 -29.46
CA PRO A 95 -3.58 10.74 -30.91
C PRO A 95 -4.81 11.44 -31.50
N ALA A 96 -4.64 12.14 -32.62
CA ALA A 96 -5.72 12.90 -33.25
C ALA A 96 -6.95 12.02 -33.60
N GLU A 97 -6.73 10.78 -34.00
CA GLU A 97 -7.81 9.82 -34.25
C GLU A 97 -8.62 9.49 -32.99
N ASP A 98 -7.97 9.33 -31.85
CA ASP A 98 -8.66 9.07 -30.58
C ASP A 98 -9.38 10.33 -30.10
N ALA A 99 -8.78 11.51 -30.29
CA ALA A 99 -9.44 12.79 -30.00
C ALA A 99 -10.73 12.92 -30.82
N ALA A 100 -10.71 12.66 -32.12
CA ALA A 100 -11.87 12.69 -32.98
C ALA A 100 -12.93 11.65 -32.58
N ARG A 101 -12.51 10.44 -32.21
CA ARG A 101 -13.40 9.36 -31.73
C ARG A 101 -14.10 9.71 -30.43
N PHE A 102 -13.44 10.41 -29.52
CA PHE A 102 -13.99 10.80 -28.22
C PHE A 102 -14.84 12.06 -28.27
N ALA A 103 -14.64 12.91 -29.27
CA ALA A 103 -15.29 14.22 -29.38
C ALA A 103 -16.83 14.18 -29.19
N PRO A 104 -17.60 13.25 -29.78
CA PRO A 104 -19.06 13.19 -29.58
C PRO A 104 -19.44 12.94 -28.11
N ILE A 105 -18.77 12.01 -27.44
CA ILE A 105 -19.02 11.70 -26.03
C ILE A 105 -18.67 12.91 -25.15
N LEU A 106 -17.55 13.55 -25.42
CA LEU A 106 -17.11 14.73 -24.68
C LEU A 106 -18.06 15.92 -24.86
N ALA A 107 -18.64 16.09 -26.04
CA ALA A 107 -19.67 17.12 -26.29
C ALA A 107 -20.93 16.86 -25.44
N GLU A 108 -21.38 15.60 -25.37
CA GLU A 108 -22.53 15.23 -24.56
C GLU A 108 -22.25 15.39 -23.04
N VAL A 109 -21.04 15.14 -22.60
CA VAL A 109 -20.62 15.42 -21.21
C VAL A 109 -20.79 16.91 -20.88
N ASP A 110 -20.42 17.81 -21.78
CA ASP A 110 -20.60 19.25 -21.54
C ASP A 110 -22.07 19.64 -21.49
N LEU A 111 -22.88 19.10 -22.39
CA LEU A 111 -24.32 19.33 -22.36
C LEU A 111 -24.96 18.82 -21.06
N LEU A 112 -24.57 17.62 -20.60
CA LEU A 112 -25.00 17.07 -19.32
C LEU A 112 -24.60 17.98 -18.16
N VAL A 113 -23.35 18.41 -18.11
CA VAL A 113 -22.86 19.31 -17.06
C VAL A 113 -23.61 20.64 -17.07
N ALA A 114 -23.82 21.22 -18.24
CA ALA A 114 -24.59 22.47 -18.39
C ALA A 114 -26.04 22.29 -17.91
N GLU A 115 -26.67 21.18 -18.28
CA GLU A 115 -28.03 20.84 -17.85
C GLU A 115 -28.12 20.71 -16.32
N VAL A 116 -27.21 19.95 -15.69
CA VAL A 116 -27.19 19.78 -14.23
C VAL A 116 -26.96 21.11 -13.51
N VAL A 117 -26.06 21.95 -14.04
CA VAL A 117 -25.80 23.29 -13.47
C VAL A 117 -27.02 24.21 -13.59
N THR A 118 -27.74 24.13 -14.70
CA THR A 118 -28.92 24.98 -14.97
C THR A 118 -30.13 24.55 -14.16
N LEU A 119 -30.42 23.24 -14.11
CA LEU A 119 -31.59 22.71 -13.43
C LEU A 119 -31.41 22.57 -11.92
N GLY A 120 -30.17 22.51 -11.45
CA GLY A 120 -29.81 22.05 -10.12
C GLY A 120 -29.81 20.54 -10.01
N LEU A 121 -29.00 20.03 -9.10
CA LEU A 121 -28.65 18.60 -9.02
C LEU A 121 -29.87 17.69 -8.79
N ARG A 122 -30.78 18.06 -7.87
CA ARG A 122 -31.99 17.27 -7.54
C ARG A 122 -32.97 17.19 -8.71
N ARG A 123 -33.18 18.29 -9.43
CA ARG A 123 -34.06 18.27 -10.58
C ARG A 123 -33.46 17.51 -11.76
N ALA A 124 -32.16 17.67 -11.98
CA ALA A 124 -31.42 16.90 -12.98
C ALA A 124 -31.44 15.40 -12.67
N ALA A 125 -31.43 15.00 -11.40
CA ALA A 125 -31.52 13.60 -10.98
C ALA A 125 -32.76 12.89 -11.55
N ARG A 126 -33.90 13.57 -11.59
CA ARG A 126 -35.20 13.02 -12.08
C ARG A 126 -35.25 12.85 -13.59
N VAL A 127 -34.55 13.72 -14.35
CA VAL A 127 -34.68 13.77 -15.81
C VAL A 127 -33.47 13.20 -16.54
N SER A 128 -32.30 13.13 -15.90
CA SER A 128 -31.04 12.86 -16.59
C SER A 128 -30.36 11.54 -16.18
N THR A 129 -30.89 10.79 -15.19
CA THR A 129 -30.25 9.57 -14.68
C THR A 129 -29.99 8.52 -15.76
N ASP A 130 -30.98 8.23 -16.61
CA ASP A 130 -30.84 7.22 -17.66
C ASP A 130 -29.86 7.69 -18.75
N ARG A 131 -29.91 8.98 -19.08
CA ARG A 131 -28.92 9.57 -20.01
C ARG A 131 -27.50 9.48 -19.48
N VAL A 132 -27.29 9.67 -18.16
CA VAL A 132 -25.95 9.50 -17.53
C VAL A 132 -25.49 8.06 -17.64
N ARG A 133 -26.38 7.06 -17.40
CA ARG A 133 -26.06 5.63 -17.56
C ARG A 133 -25.71 5.27 -19.00
N GLU A 134 -26.49 5.76 -19.94
CA GLU A 134 -26.20 5.51 -21.37
C GLU A 134 -24.86 6.12 -21.76
N LEU A 135 -24.58 7.35 -21.36
CA LEU A 135 -23.32 8.02 -21.62
C LEU A 135 -22.14 7.30 -20.97
N ALA A 136 -22.32 6.77 -19.75
CA ALA A 136 -21.33 5.93 -19.07
C ALA A 136 -21.04 4.63 -19.85
N ALA A 137 -22.08 3.96 -20.30
CA ALA A 137 -21.96 2.73 -21.11
C ALA A 137 -21.24 3.00 -22.44
N ARG A 138 -21.57 4.08 -23.12
CA ARG A 138 -20.88 4.51 -24.38
C ARG A 138 -19.42 4.86 -24.11
N ALA A 139 -19.12 5.58 -23.03
CA ALA A 139 -17.76 5.87 -22.63
C ALA A 139 -16.97 4.59 -22.28
N ALA A 140 -17.60 3.62 -21.60
CA ALA A 140 -17.00 2.32 -21.30
C ALA A 140 -16.72 1.48 -22.54
N ALA A 141 -17.56 1.60 -23.57
CA ALA A 141 -17.37 0.92 -24.86
C ALA A 141 -16.20 1.49 -25.68
N MET A 142 -15.76 2.71 -25.37
CA MET A 142 -14.58 3.32 -25.99
C MET A 142 -13.29 2.72 -25.44
N ARG A 143 -13.07 1.44 -25.78
CA ARG A 143 -11.86 0.70 -25.40
C ARG A 143 -10.67 1.14 -26.24
N PRO A 144 -9.44 0.97 -25.74
CA PRO A 144 -8.23 1.09 -26.54
C PRO A 144 -8.29 0.18 -27.78
N ARG A 145 -7.84 0.68 -28.95
CA ARG A 145 -7.86 -0.08 -30.22
C ARG A 145 -6.85 -1.23 -30.25
N ALA A 146 -5.73 -1.04 -29.59
CA ALA A 146 -4.69 -2.05 -29.44
C ALA A 146 -4.31 -2.24 -27.97
N ARG A 147 -3.47 -3.22 -27.65
CA ARG A 147 -2.99 -3.47 -26.28
C ARG A 147 -1.63 -2.80 -26.02
N GLY A 148 -1.50 -1.53 -26.39
CA GLY A 148 -0.28 -0.76 -26.21
C GLY A 148 -0.37 0.26 -25.08
N PRO A 149 0.76 0.75 -24.54
CA PRO A 149 0.78 1.78 -23.51
C PRO A 149 0.26 3.15 -24.02
N ARG A 150 0.10 3.31 -25.34
CA ARG A 150 -0.40 4.53 -25.99
C ARG A 150 -1.89 4.50 -26.30
N ASP A 151 -2.55 3.35 -26.11
CA ASP A 151 -3.95 3.21 -26.46
C ASP A 151 -4.85 3.74 -25.36
N ALA A 152 -5.57 4.79 -25.65
CA ALA A 152 -6.50 5.41 -24.74
C ALA A 152 -7.92 4.90 -24.89
N GLY A 153 -8.56 4.68 -23.75
CA GLY A 153 -10.01 4.49 -23.64
C GLY A 153 -10.60 5.57 -22.74
N LEU A 154 -11.90 5.65 -22.63
CA LEU A 154 -12.58 6.59 -21.72
C LEU A 154 -12.91 5.96 -20.35
N GLY A 155 -12.14 4.97 -19.89
CA GLY A 155 -12.45 4.18 -18.72
C GLY A 155 -12.55 4.97 -17.40
N ARG A 156 -11.83 6.07 -17.25
CA ARG A 156 -11.96 6.95 -16.07
C ARG A 156 -13.23 7.80 -16.13
N LEU A 157 -13.50 8.35 -17.30
CA LEU A 157 -14.72 9.12 -17.55
C LEU A 157 -15.96 8.23 -17.35
N ALA A 158 -15.95 7.01 -17.89
CA ALA A 158 -17.02 6.03 -17.69
C ALA A 158 -17.30 5.78 -16.20
N ARG A 159 -16.26 5.49 -15.41
CA ARG A 159 -16.43 5.29 -13.95
C ARG A 159 -16.94 6.52 -13.22
N ALA A 160 -16.53 7.73 -13.62
CA ALA A 160 -17.04 8.96 -13.03
C ALA A 160 -18.54 9.15 -13.33
N LEU A 161 -18.95 8.86 -14.57
CA LEU A 161 -20.36 8.87 -14.99
C LEU A 161 -21.18 7.78 -14.29
N ASP A 162 -20.66 6.54 -14.17
CA ASP A 162 -21.32 5.45 -13.45
C ASP A 162 -21.56 5.82 -11.98
N ARG A 163 -20.56 6.43 -11.32
CA ARG A 163 -20.70 6.91 -9.95
C ARG A 163 -21.78 8.00 -9.85
N LEU A 164 -21.79 8.94 -10.79
CA LEU A 164 -22.81 9.98 -10.84
C LEU A 164 -24.20 9.34 -11.04
N ALA A 165 -24.36 8.42 -11.98
CA ALA A 165 -25.60 7.70 -12.23
C ALA A 165 -26.13 6.91 -11.03
N ALA A 166 -25.21 6.37 -10.20
CA ALA A 166 -25.57 5.64 -8.97
C ALA A 166 -26.01 6.58 -7.85
N LEU A 167 -25.48 7.80 -7.79
CA LEU A 167 -25.80 8.77 -6.73
C LEU A 167 -27.08 9.58 -7.01
N LEU A 168 -27.37 9.87 -8.28
CA LEU A 168 -28.54 10.69 -8.64
C LEU A 168 -29.86 10.17 -8.05
N PRO A 169 -30.21 8.87 -8.11
CA PRO A 169 -31.47 8.37 -7.53
C PRO A 169 -31.54 8.53 -6.00
N VAL A 170 -30.41 8.58 -5.30
CA VAL A 170 -30.35 8.72 -3.83
C VAL A 170 -30.71 10.14 -3.38
N LEU A 171 -30.64 11.13 -4.29
CA LEU A 171 -30.88 12.54 -3.97
C LEU A 171 -32.36 12.86 -3.62
N ASP A 172 -33.28 11.97 -3.93
CA ASP A 172 -34.70 12.10 -3.54
C ASP A 172 -34.99 11.39 -2.19
N GLY A 173 -33.98 10.70 -1.59
CA GLY A 173 -34.12 9.94 -0.35
C GLY A 173 -33.71 10.74 0.91
N PRO A 174 -33.85 10.10 2.09
CA PRO A 174 -33.52 10.70 3.39
C PRO A 174 -32.02 11.01 3.51
N ASP A 175 -31.15 10.28 2.82
CA ASP A 175 -29.67 10.45 2.85
C ASP A 175 -29.18 11.46 1.80
N ALA A 176 -30.06 12.27 1.24
CA ALA A 176 -29.79 13.20 0.15
C ALA A 176 -28.60 14.14 0.42
N GLY A 177 -28.40 14.60 1.66
CA GLY A 177 -27.35 15.57 1.97
C GLY A 177 -25.93 15.06 1.71
N ALA A 178 -25.61 13.85 2.17
CA ALA A 178 -24.31 13.24 1.92
C ALA A 178 -24.14 12.86 0.43
N ALA A 179 -25.20 12.31 -0.17
CA ALA A 179 -25.22 11.95 -1.59
C ALA A 179 -25.06 13.17 -2.51
N GLU A 180 -25.58 14.35 -2.13
CA GLU A 180 -25.47 15.59 -2.90
C GLU A 180 -24.00 16.05 -3.05
N VAL A 181 -23.24 16.01 -1.96
CA VAL A 181 -21.80 16.35 -1.98
C VAL A 181 -21.03 15.38 -2.86
N ASP A 182 -21.32 14.09 -2.76
CA ASP A 182 -20.65 13.07 -3.57
C ASP A 182 -21.05 13.15 -5.05
N ALA A 183 -22.32 13.48 -5.35
CA ALA A 183 -22.78 13.69 -6.72
C ALA A 183 -22.13 14.94 -7.34
N LEU A 184 -21.99 16.04 -6.59
CA LEU A 184 -21.25 17.22 -7.02
C LEU A 184 -19.78 16.91 -7.31
N ARG A 185 -19.13 16.11 -6.45
CA ARG A 185 -17.76 15.64 -6.68
C ARG A 185 -17.64 14.79 -7.95
N ALA A 186 -18.58 13.86 -8.17
CA ALA A 186 -18.61 13.03 -9.37
C ALA A 186 -18.85 13.86 -10.64
N LEU A 187 -19.75 14.85 -10.57
CA LEU A 187 -20.01 15.79 -11.67
C LEU A 187 -18.78 16.65 -11.98
N ALA A 188 -18.13 17.22 -10.96
CA ALA A 188 -16.92 18.01 -11.12
C ALA A 188 -15.79 17.18 -11.73
N LEU A 189 -15.62 15.93 -11.28
CA LEU A 189 -14.65 15.00 -11.85
C LEU A 189 -14.95 14.70 -13.32
N THR A 190 -16.21 14.40 -13.65
CA THR A 190 -16.66 14.16 -15.03
C THR A 190 -16.34 15.35 -15.95
N ARG A 191 -16.66 16.57 -15.51
CA ARG A 191 -16.34 17.80 -16.24
C ARG A 191 -14.84 17.97 -16.43
N ASN A 192 -14.06 17.80 -15.37
CA ASN A 192 -12.61 18.03 -15.41
C ASN A 192 -11.90 17.00 -16.30
N LEU A 193 -12.31 15.73 -16.25
CA LEU A 193 -11.81 14.69 -17.16
C LEU A 193 -12.15 15.01 -18.61
N GLY A 194 -13.38 15.43 -18.90
CA GLY A 194 -13.79 15.85 -20.24
C GLY A 194 -12.95 17.02 -20.77
N ARG A 195 -12.70 18.03 -19.94
CA ARG A 195 -11.83 19.17 -20.30
C ARG A 195 -10.38 18.76 -20.52
N ALA A 196 -9.82 17.92 -19.64
CA ALA A 196 -8.45 17.46 -19.74
C ALA A 196 -8.22 16.63 -21.02
N LEU A 197 -9.18 15.77 -21.39
CA LEU A 197 -9.14 14.97 -22.60
C LEU A 197 -9.17 15.83 -23.87
N ARG A 198 -9.93 16.96 -23.86
CA ARG A 198 -9.94 17.89 -24.99
C ARG A 198 -8.69 18.76 -25.06
N ALA A 199 -8.27 19.30 -23.94
CA ALA A 199 -7.12 20.21 -23.89
C ALA A 199 -5.82 19.49 -24.24
N ASN A 200 -5.71 18.26 -23.91
CA ASN A 200 -4.63 17.29 -24.12
C ASN A 200 -3.30 17.82 -24.66
N THR A 201 -2.67 18.66 -23.86
CA THR A 201 -1.40 19.32 -24.20
C THR A 201 -0.16 18.43 -23.98
N GLY A 202 -0.34 17.17 -23.58
CA GLY A 202 0.77 16.32 -23.13
C GLY A 202 1.32 16.72 -21.76
N ALA A 203 0.67 17.65 -21.06
CA ALA A 203 1.10 18.06 -19.71
C ALA A 203 0.85 16.95 -18.66
N LEU A 204 -0.05 16.02 -18.93
CA LEU A 204 -0.42 14.93 -18.03
C LEU A 204 -0.31 13.60 -18.76
N PRO A 205 0.15 12.52 -18.08
CA PRO A 205 0.14 11.19 -18.66
C PRO A 205 -1.26 10.79 -19.09
N LEU A 206 -1.38 10.19 -20.27
CA LEU A 206 -2.67 9.80 -20.84
C LEU A 206 -3.40 8.78 -19.96
N GLU A 207 -2.65 7.89 -19.29
CA GLU A 207 -3.19 6.97 -18.30
C GLU A 207 -3.88 7.66 -17.13
N ASP A 208 -3.42 8.85 -16.77
CA ASP A 208 -3.98 9.66 -15.68
C ASP A 208 -5.28 10.39 -16.08
N ILE A 209 -5.51 10.59 -17.35
CA ILE A 209 -6.69 11.30 -17.88
C ILE A 209 -7.73 10.30 -18.38
N ALA A 210 -7.33 9.42 -19.27
CA ALA A 210 -8.21 8.48 -19.93
C ALA A 210 -8.42 7.18 -19.14
N GLY A 211 -7.42 6.79 -18.37
CA GLY A 211 -7.33 5.52 -17.66
C GLY A 211 -6.61 4.48 -18.49
N ALA A 212 -5.61 3.84 -17.92
CA ALA A 212 -4.87 2.78 -18.57
C ALA A 212 -5.67 1.49 -18.64
N SER A 213 -5.71 0.84 -19.80
CA SER A 213 -6.21 -0.52 -19.95
C SER A 213 -5.22 -1.55 -19.36
N GLN A 214 -3.93 -1.22 -19.41
CA GLN A 214 -2.85 -1.96 -18.78
C GLN A 214 -1.85 -0.96 -18.17
N ARG A 215 -1.37 -1.23 -16.96
CA ARG A 215 -0.33 -0.42 -16.34
C ARG A 215 1.01 -0.72 -17.00
N ALA A 216 1.71 0.32 -17.43
CA ALA A 216 3.08 0.19 -17.85
C ALA A 216 3.97 -0.03 -16.62
N TYR A 217 4.61 -1.19 -16.56
CA TYR A 217 5.60 -1.50 -15.54
C TYR A 217 7.00 -1.40 -16.17
N VAL A 218 7.83 -0.56 -15.58
CA VAL A 218 9.23 -0.38 -15.99
C VAL A 218 10.12 -1.18 -15.05
N GLU A 219 11.11 -1.88 -15.59
CA GLU A 219 12.13 -2.50 -14.76
C GLU A 219 13.03 -1.43 -14.16
N VAL A 220 13.34 -1.58 -12.89
CA VAL A 220 14.20 -0.64 -12.16
C VAL A 220 15.50 -1.31 -11.78
N PRO A 221 16.57 -0.52 -11.59
CA PRO A 221 17.84 -1.02 -11.01
C PRO A 221 17.57 -1.76 -9.69
N PRO A 222 18.52 -2.57 -9.21
CA PRO A 222 18.43 -3.14 -7.87
C PRO A 222 18.16 -2.08 -6.82
N ILE A 223 17.16 -2.31 -5.97
CA ILE A 223 16.73 -1.40 -4.90
C ILE A 223 16.74 -2.10 -3.56
N GLU A 224 17.08 -1.37 -2.52
CA GLU A 224 16.85 -1.80 -1.15
C GLU A 224 15.55 -1.21 -0.62
N VAL A 225 14.74 -2.05 0.02
CA VAL A 225 13.45 -1.64 0.58
C VAL A 225 13.33 -2.10 2.03
N GLN A 226 12.66 -1.28 2.85
CA GLN A 226 12.25 -1.61 4.21
C GLN A 226 10.73 -1.64 4.29
N GLY A 227 10.17 -2.73 4.82
CA GLY A 227 8.74 -2.85 5.08
C GLY A 227 8.25 -1.80 6.08
N LEU A 228 7.09 -1.21 5.80
CA LEU A 228 6.43 -0.20 6.63
C LEU A 228 5.11 -0.72 7.23
N GLY A 229 4.57 -1.82 6.73
CA GLY A 229 3.34 -2.44 7.19
C GLY A 229 2.45 -2.96 6.07
N LEU A 230 1.40 -3.66 6.47
CA LEU A 230 0.40 -4.30 5.61
C LEU A 230 -0.99 -3.78 5.97
N GLU A 231 -1.79 -3.50 4.96
CA GLU A 231 -3.18 -3.06 5.10
C GLU A 231 -4.12 -4.01 4.39
N ALA A 232 -5.18 -4.45 5.06
CA ALA A 232 -6.32 -5.13 4.46
C ALA A 232 -7.42 -4.11 4.11
N TRP A 233 -8.06 -4.29 2.95
CA TRP A 233 -9.10 -3.38 2.49
C TRP A 233 -10.12 -4.08 1.59
N VAL A 234 -11.33 -3.52 1.57
CA VAL A 234 -12.42 -3.93 0.68
C VAL A 234 -12.85 -2.72 -0.15
N ALA A 235 -12.92 -2.88 -1.47
CA ALA A 235 -13.44 -1.85 -2.37
C ALA A 235 -14.97 -1.92 -2.45
N ALA A 236 -15.61 -0.79 -2.79
CA ALA A 236 -17.08 -0.71 -2.95
C ALA A 236 -17.67 -1.73 -3.94
N GLY A 237 -16.87 -2.27 -4.87
CA GLY A 237 -17.27 -3.34 -5.81
C GLY A 237 -17.14 -4.75 -5.26
N GLY A 238 -16.87 -4.95 -3.96
CA GLY A 238 -16.72 -6.26 -3.33
C GLY A 238 -15.36 -6.94 -3.60
N VAL A 239 -14.42 -6.26 -4.25
CA VAL A 239 -13.04 -6.73 -4.40
C VAL A 239 -12.31 -6.45 -3.11
N ALA A 240 -11.72 -7.49 -2.52
CA ALA A 240 -10.90 -7.39 -1.33
C ALA A 240 -9.41 -7.60 -1.64
N GLY A 241 -8.54 -7.04 -0.84
CA GLY A 241 -7.11 -7.15 -1.05
C GLY A 241 -6.27 -6.77 0.16
N VAL A 242 -4.99 -7.13 0.10
CA VAL A 242 -3.97 -6.65 1.03
C VAL A 242 -2.90 -5.87 0.26
N THR A 243 -2.37 -4.83 0.88
CA THR A 243 -1.30 -4.01 0.31
C THR A 243 -0.16 -3.88 1.30
N ALA A 244 1.02 -4.38 0.94
CA ALA A 244 2.27 -4.13 1.66
C ALA A 244 2.90 -2.84 1.16
N TYR A 245 3.30 -1.99 2.09
CA TYR A 245 4.02 -0.74 1.83
C TYR A 245 5.49 -0.92 2.20
N VAL A 246 6.37 -0.46 1.32
CA VAL A 246 7.81 -0.53 1.54
C VAL A 246 8.47 0.81 1.19
N ALA A 247 9.33 1.29 2.07
CA ALA A 247 10.17 2.45 1.82
C ALA A 247 11.37 2.06 0.96
N VAL A 248 11.69 2.83 -0.06
CA VAL A 248 12.96 2.71 -0.80
C VAL A 248 14.03 3.42 0.00
N LEU A 249 15.09 2.69 0.36
CA LEU A 249 16.14 3.25 1.20
C LEU A 249 16.99 4.26 0.43
N GLY A 250 17.18 5.44 1.02
CA GLY A 250 17.94 6.52 0.39
C GLY A 250 17.11 7.40 -0.57
N GLU A 251 15.81 7.11 -0.74
CA GLU A 251 14.87 7.90 -1.54
C GLU A 251 13.60 8.22 -0.74
N ASP A 252 12.90 9.27 -1.10
CA ASP A 252 11.61 9.68 -0.48
C ASP A 252 10.40 8.89 -1.01
N ARG A 253 10.67 7.74 -1.62
CA ARG A 253 9.68 6.94 -2.33
C ARG A 253 9.18 5.75 -1.51
N VAL A 254 7.86 5.63 -1.41
CA VAL A 254 7.20 4.43 -0.89
C VAL A 254 6.59 3.65 -2.05
N LEU A 255 6.83 2.36 -2.08
CA LEU A 255 6.26 1.45 -3.07
C LEU A 255 5.17 0.60 -2.41
N ALA A 256 4.19 0.19 -3.22
CA ALA A 256 3.06 -0.61 -2.79
C ALA A 256 2.97 -1.92 -3.58
N ARG A 257 2.92 -3.05 -2.89
CA ARG A 257 2.64 -4.35 -3.47
C ARG A 257 1.26 -4.81 -3.03
N THR A 258 0.35 -5.11 -3.97
CA THR A 258 -1.03 -5.50 -3.66
C THR A 258 -1.32 -6.91 -4.16
N LEU A 259 -1.96 -7.72 -3.32
CA LEU A 259 -2.65 -8.95 -3.71
C LEU A 259 -4.16 -8.75 -3.59
N LEU A 260 -4.91 -9.35 -4.50
CA LEU A 260 -6.37 -9.27 -4.60
C LEU A 260 -6.98 -10.65 -4.46
N THR A 261 -8.19 -10.73 -3.92
CA THR A 261 -9.03 -11.91 -4.05
C THR A 261 -9.37 -12.17 -5.51
N LYS A 262 -9.42 -13.43 -5.93
CA LYS A 262 -9.90 -13.80 -7.26
C LYS A 262 -11.42 -13.85 -7.25
N GLY A 263 -12.03 -12.98 -8.03
CA GLY A 263 -13.49 -12.91 -8.16
C GLY A 263 -14.15 -11.90 -7.20
N LYS A 264 -15.47 -11.72 -7.35
CA LYS A 264 -16.28 -11.12 -6.30
C LYS A 264 -16.18 -12.10 -5.12
N ALA A 265 -15.44 -11.75 -4.12
CA ALA A 265 -15.54 -12.45 -2.87
C ALA A 265 -17.01 -12.33 -2.46
N ALA A 266 -17.77 -13.38 -2.62
CA ALA A 266 -18.91 -13.57 -1.75
C ALA A 266 -18.34 -13.21 -0.38
N HIS A 267 -18.98 -12.28 0.34
CA HIS A 267 -18.51 -11.81 1.64
C HIS A 267 -17.93 -13.00 2.38
N PRO A 268 -16.59 -13.09 2.56
CA PRO A 268 -16.08 -14.14 3.39
C PRO A 268 -16.72 -13.90 4.74
N ALA A 269 -17.28 -14.93 5.33
CA ALA A 269 -17.98 -14.88 6.61
C ALA A 269 -17.12 -14.27 7.73
N ASP A 270 -15.82 -14.17 7.50
CA ASP A 270 -14.85 -13.51 8.37
C ASP A 270 -13.82 -12.74 7.52
N PRO A 271 -13.83 -11.38 7.56
CA PRO A 271 -12.84 -10.54 6.90
C PRO A 271 -11.39 -10.90 7.28
N ARG A 272 -11.16 -11.36 8.50
CA ARG A 272 -9.81 -11.73 8.99
C ARG A 272 -9.26 -12.94 8.22
N THR A 273 -10.08 -13.96 7.98
CA THR A 273 -9.63 -15.20 7.32
C THR A 273 -9.11 -14.95 5.89
N TRP A 274 -9.81 -14.15 5.07
CA TRP A 274 -9.34 -13.87 3.71
C TRP A 274 -8.11 -12.96 3.71
N ALA A 275 -8.04 -11.98 4.62
CA ALA A 275 -6.92 -11.07 4.74
C ALA A 275 -5.65 -11.82 5.19
N GLU A 276 -5.77 -12.74 6.16
CA GLU A 276 -4.69 -13.63 6.58
C GLU A 276 -4.19 -14.53 5.45
N GLY A 277 -5.11 -15.12 4.69
CA GLY A 277 -4.76 -15.94 3.53
C GLY A 277 -3.99 -15.15 2.45
N LEU A 278 -4.37 -13.90 2.18
CA LEU A 278 -3.64 -13.01 1.28
C LEU A 278 -2.31 -12.54 1.86
N ALA A 279 -2.26 -12.23 3.16
CA ALA A 279 -1.03 -11.83 3.86
C ALA A 279 0.04 -12.95 3.85
N ALA A 280 -0.39 -14.21 3.96
CA ALA A 280 0.45 -15.39 3.80
C ALA A 280 0.78 -15.72 2.33
N GLY A 281 0.11 -15.06 1.37
CA GLY A 281 0.35 -15.25 -0.04
C GLY A 281 1.71 -14.73 -0.50
N PRO A 282 2.23 -15.21 -1.65
CA PRO A 282 3.56 -14.82 -2.14
C PRO A 282 3.59 -13.34 -2.57
N ALA A 283 4.57 -12.58 -2.07
CA ALA A 283 4.77 -11.20 -2.49
C ALA A 283 5.17 -11.13 -3.98
N PHE A 284 6.03 -12.03 -4.41
CA PHE A 284 6.45 -12.20 -5.82
C PHE A 284 6.40 -13.68 -6.18
N ALA A 285 6.10 -14.00 -7.41
CA ALA A 285 5.71 -15.35 -7.85
C ALA A 285 6.74 -16.47 -7.58
N ARG A 286 8.00 -16.16 -7.28
CA ARG A 286 9.07 -17.15 -7.03
C ARG A 286 10.01 -16.76 -5.88
N SER A 287 9.67 -15.73 -5.12
CA SER A 287 10.58 -15.17 -4.12
C SER A 287 10.69 -15.98 -2.83
N GLY A 288 9.69 -16.80 -2.53
CA GLY A 288 9.60 -17.52 -1.25
C GLY A 288 9.29 -16.65 -0.05
N ILE A 289 9.04 -15.32 -0.23
CA ILE A 289 8.57 -14.42 0.82
C ILE A 289 7.07 -14.15 0.65
N THR A 290 6.40 -13.98 1.78
CA THR A 290 4.98 -13.62 1.82
C THR A 290 4.78 -12.11 1.76
N MET A 291 3.54 -11.67 1.59
CA MET A 291 3.18 -10.25 1.71
C MET A 291 3.50 -9.71 3.10
N ARG A 292 3.28 -10.53 4.16
CA ARG A 292 3.61 -10.17 5.53
C ARG A 292 5.12 -10.03 5.73
N ASP A 293 5.93 -10.92 5.15
CA ASP A 293 7.39 -10.79 5.21
C ASP A 293 7.85 -9.50 4.53
N LEU A 294 7.29 -9.20 3.34
CA LEU A 294 7.61 -7.96 2.61
C LEU A 294 7.26 -6.71 3.41
N ALA A 295 6.12 -6.73 4.12
CA ALA A 295 5.63 -5.60 4.90
C ALA A 295 6.46 -5.31 6.16
N ARG A 296 7.25 -6.28 6.66
CA ARG A 296 7.97 -6.18 7.92
C ARG A 296 9.48 -6.28 7.80
N GLY A 297 9.95 -6.89 6.72
CA GLY A 297 11.37 -7.17 6.50
C GLY A 297 12.08 -6.09 5.71
N ARG A 298 13.40 -6.22 5.63
CA ARG A 298 14.25 -5.47 4.72
C ARG A 298 14.76 -6.40 3.63
N PHE A 299 14.71 -5.92 2.39
CA PHE A 299 15.06 -6.73 1.23
C PHE A 299 15.82 -5.92 0.19
N ALA A 300 16.74 -6.58 -0.52
CA ALA A 300 17.22 -6.12 -1.81
C ALA A 300 16.38 -6.79 -2.91
N LEU A 301 15.83 -5.99 -3.80
CA LEU A 301 15.01 -6.42 -4.94
C LEU A 301 15.79 -6.19 -6.23
N SER A 302 15.95 -7.23 -7.06
CA SER A 302 16.57 -7.15 -8.39
C SER A 302 15.57 -7.63 -9.44
N GLY A 303 15.58 -7.02 -10.65
CA GLY A 303 14.59 -7.29 -11.69
C GLY A 303 13.18 -6.88 -11.28
N ALA A 304 13.05 -5.97 -10.32
CA ALA A 304 11.77 -5.43 -9.90
C ALA A 304 11.18 -4.53 -10.98
N ARG A 305 9.87 -4.60 -11.17
CA ARG A 305 9.14 -3.76 -12.12
C ARG A 305 8.12 -2.91 -11.37
N ILE A 306 8.13 -1.62 -11.66
CA ILE A 306 7.34 -0.61 -10.95
C ILE A 306 6.47 0.18 -11.95
N ALA A 307 5.22 0.41 -11.59
CA ALA A 307 4.40 1.41 -12.26
C ALA A 307 4.78 2.79 -11.69
N LEU A 308 5.55 3.57 -12.45
CA LEU A 308 6.14 4.84 -11.98
C LEU A 308 5.08 5.86 -11.55
N SER A 309 3.91 5.86 -12.21
CA SER A 309 2.81 6.79 -11.89
C SER A 309 2.19 6.58 -10.50
N HIS A 310 2.30 5.36 -9.95
CA HIS A 310 1.57 5.00 -8.72
C HIS A 310 2.45 4.31 -7.68
N GLY A 311 3.76 4.19 -7.91
CA GLY A 311 4.66 3.49 -6.99
C GLY A 311 4.31 2.01 -6.77
N ARG A 312 3.68 1.35 -7.74
CA ARG A 312 3.17 -0.02 -7.57
C ARG A 312 4.15 -1.05 -8.03
N LEU A 313 4.52 -1.97 -7.15
CA LEU A 313 5.36 -3.12 -7.46
C LEU A 313 4.57 -4.20 -8.20
N SER A 314 5.12 -4.69 -9.31
CA SER A 314 4.62 -5.87 -10.02
C SER A 314 4.91 -7.15 -9.23
N GLY A 315 4.00 -8.12 -9.29
CA GLY A 315 4.24 -9.49 -8.81
C GLY A 315 5.05 -10.36 -9.78
N SER A 316 5.89 -9.77 -10.60
CA SER A 316 6.63 -10.43 -11.66
C SER A 316 7.45 -11.62 -11.14
N ARG A 317 7.55 -12.67 -11.98
CA ARG A 317 8.43 -13.82 -11.74
C ARG A 317 9.92 -13.48 -11.89
N ALA A 318 10.23 -12.35 -12.53
CA ALA A 318 11.59 -11.88 -12.72
C ALA A 318 12.19 -11.23 -11.47
N THR A 319 11.34 -10.78 -10.51
CA THR A 319 11.82 -10.16 -9.28
C THR A 319 12.48 -11.20 -8.39
N SER A 320 13.77 -11.06 -8.16
CA SER A 320 14.52 -11.79 -7.14
C SER A 320 14.61 -10.97 -5.85
N VAL A 321 14.67 -11.68 -4.72
CA VAL A 321 14.58 -11.07 -3.39
C VAL A 321 15.70 -11.64 -2.51
N ALA A 322 16.51 -10.76 -1.95
CA ALA A 322 17.53 -11.10 -0.95
C ALA A 322 17.15 -10.45 0.38
N LEU A 323 16.99 -11.27 1.43
CA LEU A 323 16.73 -10.78 2.80
C LEU A 323 17.94 -9.98 3.30
N ARG A 324 17.66 -8.86 3.95
CA ARG A 324 18.64 -8.01 4.64
C ARG A 324 18.32 -7.95 6.15
N PRO A 325 19.29 -7.66 7.00
CA PRO A 325 19.02 -7.37 8.40
C PRO A 325 18.09 -6.16 8.53
N ALA A 326 17.10 -6.25 9.43
CA ALA A 326 16.20 -5.13 9.70
C ALA A 326 16.96 -3.88 10.14
N LEU A 327 16.49 -2.71 9.74
CA LEU A 327 17.06 -1.45 10.20
C LEU A 327 16.55 -1.15 11.62
N PRO A 328 17.41 -0.59 12.48
CA PRO A 328 16.94 -0.08 13.75
C PRO A 328 15.94 1.06 13.49
N PRO A 329 14.88 1.17 14.32
CA PRO A 329 13.99 2.30 14.26
C PRO A 329 14.76 3.62 14.44
N GLY A 330 14.64 4.55 13.48
CA GLY A 330 15.39 5.81 13.45
C GLY A 330 16.71 5.76 12.67
N ASP A 331 16.97 4.71 11.90
CA ASP A 331 18.08 4.68 10.93
C ASP A 331 17.98 5.88 9.97
N ALA A 332 19.12 6.54 9.71
CA ALA A 332 19.17 7.73 8.86
C ALA A 332 18.65 7.50 7.43
N ARG A 333 18.71 6.26 6.92
CA ARG A 333 18.15 5.88 5.60
C ARG A 333 16.64 5.92 5.54
N LEU A 334 15.95 5.91 6.70
CA LEU A 334 14.51 6.07 6.80
C LEU A 334 14.10 7.51 7.15
N ALA A 335 15.05 8.40 7.42
CA ALA A 335 14.77 9.75 7.93
C ALA A 335 13.83 10.55 7.01
N GLN A 336 13.93 10.37 5.70
CA GLN A 336 13.07 11.06 4.73
C GLN A 336 11.62 10.54 4.73
N HIS A 337 11.36 9.37 5.30
CA HIS A 337 10.01 8.84 5.49
C HIS A 337 9.43 9.19 6.86
N VAL A 338 10.24 9.76 7.76
CA VAL A 338 9.83 10.16 9.10
C VAL A 338 9.30 11.59 9.07
N LEU A 339 8.13 11.80 9.62
CA LEU A 339 7.53 13.11 9.76
C LEU A 339 8.21 13.82 10.95
N ALA A 340 9.15 14.72 10.67
CA ALA A 340 9.93 15.36 11.71
C ALA A 340 9.10 16.33 12.58
N GLY A 341 7.98 16.85 12.05
CA GLY A 341 7.11 17.75 12.79
C GLY A 341 5.84 18.19 12.06
N PRO A 342 5.03 19.04 12.68
CA PRO A 342 3.75 19.50 12.14
C PRO A 342 3.90 20.34 10.86
N GLN A 343 5.02 21.04 10.73
CA GLN A 343 5.32 21.81 9.52
C GLN A 343 5.49 20.88 8.31
N ASP A 344 6.07 19.70 8.51
CA ASP A 344 6.20 18.69 7.47
C ASP A 344 4.85 18.08 7.12
N ALA A 345 4.01 17.78 8.14
CA ALA A 345 2.64 17.34 7.91
C ALA A 345 1.84 18.39 7.13
N ALA A 346 1.95 19.66 7.51
CA ALA A 346 1.28 20.75 6.81
C ALA A 346 1.82 20.97 5.38
N ARG A 347 3.12 20.79 5.16
CA ARG A 347 3.74 20.85 3.82
C ARG A 347 3.25 19.70 2.95
N LEU A 348 3.27 18.48 3.46
CA LEU A 348 2.75 17.31 2.78
C LEU A 348 1.26 17.45 2.51
N ALA A 349 0.47 17.91 3.49
CA ALA A 349 -0.96 18.15 3.31
C ALA A 349 -1.27 19.18 2.22
N ARG A 350 -0.43 20.22 2.06
CA ARG A 350 -0.55 21.15 0.94
C ARG A 350 -0.26 20.49 -0.41
N GLY A 351 0.69 19.57 -0.45
CA GLY A 351 0.98 18.74 -1.63
C GLY A 351 -0.10 17.71 -1.96
N LEU A 352 -0.97 17.38 -0.97
CA LEU A 352 -2.14 16.53 -1.12
C LEU A 352 -3.36 17.26 -1.73
N VAL A 353 -3.15 18.39 -2.38
CA VAL A 353 -4.22 19.06 -3.09
C VAL A 353 -4.89 18.04 -4.00
N PHE A 354 -6.20 17.83 -3.79
CA PHE A 354 -7.01 17.05 -4.71
C PHE A 354 -6.77 17.59 -6.10
N ASP A 355 -6.10 16.80 -6.88
CA ASP A 355 -6.03 17.07 -8.30
C ASP A 355 -7.47 17.15 -8.80
N ALA A 356 -7.79 18.21 -9.51
CA ALA A 356 -9.09 18.43 -10.14
C ALA A 356 -9.56 17.23 -10.99
N LEU A 357 -8.67 16.31 -11.29
CA LEU A 357 -8.92 15.04 -11.96
C LEU A 357 -9.16 13.86 -11.02
N GLY A 358 -9.22 14.08 -9.70
CA GLY A 358 -9.39 12.99 -8.72
C GLY A 358 -8.27 11.95 -8.80
N ARG A 359 -7.06 12.35 -9.24
CA ARG A 359 -5.92 11.46 -9.16
C ARG A 359 -5.58 11.28 -7.68
N PRO A 360 -5.34 10.05 -7.23
CA PRO A 360 -4.62 9.93 -5.98
C PRO A 360 -3.31 10.73 -6.14
N PRO A 361 -2.85 11.46 -5.15
CA PRO A 361 -1.52 12.04 -5.16
C PRO A 361 -0.56 10.94 -5.62
N ARG A 362 0.45 11.28 -6.44
CA ARG A 362 1.40 10.32 -7.06
C ARG A 362 2.01 9.34 -6.06
N SER A 363 2.02 9.71 -4.82
CA SER A 363 2.09 8.87 -3.64
C SER A 363 1.07 9.41 -2.66
N SER A 364 0.05 8.63 -2.26
CA SER A 364 -0.57 8.91 -0.96
C SER A 364 0.59 8.88 0.01
N PRO A 365 0.98 9.98 0.65
CA PRO A 365 2.19 10.02 1.42
C PRO A 365 2.01 9.06 2.59
N ILE A 366 2.64 7.91 2.44
CA ILE A 366 2.81 6.96 3.53
C ILE A 366 4.05 7.44 4.27
N VAL A 367 3.89 7.75 5.54
CA VAL A 367 4.95 8.28 6.38
C VAL A 367 4.99 7.60 7.74
N LEU A 368 6.15 7.64 8.35
CA LEU A 368 6.33 7.24 9.75
C LEU A 368 6.11 8.46 10.64
N LEU A 369 5.08 8.43 11.45
CA LEU A 369 4.75 9.45 12.43
C LEU A 369 5.32 9.05 13.79
N PRO A 370 6.31 9.77 14.34
CA PRO A 370 6.80 9.53 15.71
C PRO A 370 5.71 9.85 16.72
N VAL A 371 5.38 8.90 17.59
CA VAL A 371 4.31 9.03 18.58
C VAL A 371 4.88 9.05 19.99
N GLN A 372 4.57 10.09 20.76
CA GLN A 372 4.86 10.17 22.19
C GLN A 372 3.70 9.70 23.06
N ARG A 373 2.49 9.91 22.57
CA ARG A 373 1.26 9.50 23.25
C ARG A 373 0.16 9.28 22.22
N LEU A 374 -0.51 8.16 22.36
CA LEU A 374 -1.78 7.86 21.74
C LEU A 374 -2.86 7.99 22.82
N SER A 375 -3.86 8.79 22.60
CA SER A 375 -4.95 8.93 23.56
C SER A 375 -6.20 8.31 22.98
N PRO A 376 -6.91 7.48 23.74
CA PRO A 376 -8.21 7.01 23.33
C PRO A 376 -9.09 8.23 23.12
N SER A 377 -9.95 8.13 22.18
CA SER A 377 -10.91 9.17 21.88
C SER A 377 -12.29 8.57 21.84
N ASP A 378 -13.26 9.43 21.89
CA ASP A 378 -14.65 9.03 21.91
C ASP A 378 -15.04 8.46 20.53
N PHE A 379 -15.69 7.30 20.55
CA PHE A 379 -16.36 6.77 19.38
C PHE A 379 -17.75 7.41 19.29
N ASP A 380 -17.98 8.17 18.24
CA ASP A 380 -19.31 8.73 17.95
C ASP A 380 -20.19 7.68 17.28
N HIS A 381 -21.15 7.15 18.02
CA HIS A 381 -22.09 6.16 17.54
C HIS A 381 -23.04 6.69 16.47
N ALA A 382 -23.30 8.00 16.41
CA ALA A 382 -24.18 8.61 15.43
C ALA A 382 -23.52 8.74 14.06
N THR A 383 -22.27 9.16 14.04
CA THR A 383 -21.46 9.30 12.81
C THR A 383 -20.67 8.04 12.47
N GLN A 384 -20.60 7.07 13.39
CA GLN A 384 -19.73 5.88 13.27
C GLN A 384 -18.26 6.28 13.05
N GLU A 385 -17.78 7.24 13.82
CA GLU A 385 -16.42 7.77 13.72
C GLU A 385 -15.66 7.66 15.03
N LEU A 386 -14.41 7.22 14.93
CA LEU A 386 -13.43 7.27 16.03
C LEU A 386 -12.59 8.52 15.87
N SER A 387 -12.68 9.45 16.82
CA SER A 387 -11.74 10.57 16.90
C SER A 387 -10.44 10.11 17.57
N LEU A 388 -9.31 10.16 16.94
CA LEU A 388 -8.02 9.75 17.46
C LEU A 388 -7.17 10.99 17.76
N ARG A 389 -6.59 11.05 18.98
CA ARG A 389 -5.64 12.10 19.38
C ARG A 389 -4.25 11.50 19.53
N MET A 390 -3.31 12.06 18.83
CA MET A 390 -1.91 11.64 18.84
C MET A 390 -1.02 12.82 19.22
N ARG A 391 -0.11 12.62 20.17
CA ARG A 391 0.93 13.60 20.47
C ARG A 391 2.21 13.17 19.78
N ALA A 392 2.65 13.97 18.83
CA ALA A 392 3.92 13.76 18.13
C ALA A 392 5.11 14.29 18.97
N SER A 393 6.34 13.87 18.58
CA SER A 393 7.57 14.18 19.32
C SER A 393 7.85 15.68 19.54
N ALA A 394 7.30 16.55 18.72
CA ALA A 394 7.42 18.01 18.90
C ALA A 394 6.37 18.61 19.85
N GLY A 395 5.65 17.78 20.62
CA GLY A 395 4.58 18.23 21.53
C GLY A 395 3.29 18.63 20.82
N VAL A 396 3.20 18.41 19.52
CA VAL A 396 2.05 18.76 18.70
C VAL A 396 0.98 17.69 18.82
N GLU A 397 -0.21 18.13 19.16
CA GLU A 397 -1.40 17.28 19.16
C GLU A 397 -2.00 17.23 17.75
N ILE A 398 -2.15 16.03 17.23
CA ILE A 398 -2.79 15.76 15.97
C ILE A 398 -4.12 15.07 16.27
N ARG A 399 -5.19 15.58 15.68
CA ARG A 399 -6.52 14.98 15.75
C ARG A 399 -6.93 14.51 14.37
N THR A 400 -7.45 13.30 14.30
CA THR A 400 -8.00 12.72 13.07
C THR A 400 -9.28 11.97 13.39
N SER A 401 -10.19 11.90 12.44
CA SER A 401 -11.41 11.11 12.52
C SER A 401 -11.30 9.92 11.57
N LEU A 402 -11.64 8.75 12.06
CA LEU A 402 -11.61 7.49 11.30
C LEU A 402 -13.02 6.93 11.24
N SER A 403 -13.59 6.85 10.04
CA SER A 403 -14.89 6.22 9.83
C SER A 403 -14.82 4.72 10.07
N PHE A 404 -15.74 4.21 10.89
CA PHE A 404 -15.84 2.78 11.14
C PHE A 404 -16.31 2.04 9.88
N ARG A 405 -15.67 0.91 9.66
CA ARG A 405 -16.07 -0.08 8.66
C ARG A 405 -15.82 -1.46 9.24
N GLU A 406 -16.70 -2.40 9.00
CA GLU A 406 -16.64 -3.75 9.55
C GLU A 406 -15.29 -4.43 9.25
N GLU A 407 -14.78 -4.28 8.03
CA GLU A 407 -13.48 -4.80 7.62
C GLU A 407 -12.29 -4.16 8.33
N ARG A 408 -12.50 -3.05 9.05
CA ARG A 408 -11.49 -2.31 9.83
C ARG A 408 -11.72 -2.43 11.35
N SER A 409 -12.63 -3.28 11.81
CA SER A 409 -12.91 -3.39 13.26
C SER A 409 -11.65 -3.64 14.07
N LEU A 410 -10.77 -4.52 13.60
CA LEU A 410 -9.51 -4.82 14.27
C LEU A 410 -8.57 -3.61 14.39
N LEU A 411 -8.58 -2.68 13.44
CA LEU A 411 -7.83 -1.42 13.55
C LEU A 411 -8.29 -0.62 14.78
N PHE A 412 -9.59 -0.56 15.03
CA PHE A 412 -10.16 0.18 16.16
C PHE A 412 -9.80 -0.48 17.47
N ASP A 413 -9.96 -1.81 17.58
CA ASP A 413 -9.58 -2.59 18.75
C ASP A 413 -8.09 -2.39 19.08
N ASN A 414 -7.22 -2.49 18.07
CA ASN A 414 -5.78 -2.33 18.22
C ASN A 414 -5.39 -0.90 18.64
N LEU A 415 -6.03 0.13 18.09
CA LEU A 415 -5.77 1.52 18.47
C LEU A 415 -6.19 1.78 19.92
N GLU A 416 -7.27 1.16 20.37
CA GLU A 416 -7.72 1.24 21.76
C GLU A 416 -6.70 0.58 22.71
N VAL A 417 -6.24 -0.63 22.42
CA VAL A 417 -5.20 -1.32 23.19
C VAL A 417 -3.90 -0.50 23.22
N LEU A 418 -3.41 -0.07 22.06
CA LEU A 418 -2.18 0.73 21.96
C LEU A 418 -2.29 2.09 22.72
N SER A 419 -3.48 2.65 22.83
CA SER A 419 -3.71 3.90 23.55
C SER A 419 -3.61 3.74 25.06
N ARG A 420 -3.85 2.53 25.58
CA ARG A 420 -3.74 2.16 27.00
C ARG A 420 -2.37 1.57 27.36
N ALA A 421 -1.55 1.26 26.35
CA ALA A 421 -0.24 0.68 26.56
C ALA A 421 0.65 1.61 27.40
N ALA A 422 1.39 1.05 28.34
CA ALA A 422 2.32 1.79 29.21
C ALA A 422 3.40 2.53 28.41
N ARG A 423 3.76 1.99 27.25
CA ARG A 423 4.66 2.62 26.28
C ARG A 423 3.95 2.74 24.93
N PRO A 424 3.83 3.95 24.37
CA PRO A 424 3.27 4.13 23.04
C PRO A 424 4.17 3.47 21.98
N PRO A 425 3.61 3.14 20.81
CA PRO A 425 4.44 2.75 19.67
C PRO A 425 5.44 3.87 19.36
N ARG A 426 6.64 3.50 18.96
CA ARG A 426 7.67 4.48 18.58
C ARG A 426 7.27 5.26 17.33
N PHE A 427 6.66 4.57 16.36
CA PHE A 427 6.11 5.18 15.16
C PHE A 427 4.78 4.55 14.81
N LEU A 428 3.90 5.34 14.22
CA LEU A 428 2.79 4.86 13.41
C LEU A 428 3.15 5.05 11.94
N CYS A 429 3.07 4.01 11.14
CA CYS A 429 3.02 4.14 9.69
C CYS A 429 1.61 4.60 9.34
N VAL A 430 1.49 5.75 8.71
CA VAL A 430 0.20 6.37 8.42
C VAL A 430 0.10 6.76 6.96
N ARG A 431 -1.11 6.69 6.43
CA ARG A 431 -1.48 7.33 5.18
C ARG A 431 -2.03 8.71 5.48
N LEU A 432 -1.49 9.72 4.82
CA LEU A 432 -2.03 11.08 4.84
C LEU A 432 -2.99 11.26 3.67
N SER A 433 -4.17 11.75 3.95
CA SER A 433 -5.16 12.14 2.95
C SER A 433 -5.81 13.47 3.35
N ARG A 434 -6.63 14.03 2.48
CA ARG A 434 -7.35 15.27 2.75
C ARG A 434 -8.82 15.09 2.41
N GLU A 435 -9.68 15.29 3.38
CA GLU A 435 -11.12 15.25 3.22
C GLU A 435 -11.75 16.55 3.68
N GLY A 436 -12.62 17.15 2.87
CA GLY A 436 -13.29 18.39 3.21
C GLY A 436 -12.36 19.57 3.54
N GLY A 437 -11.09 19.52 3.09
CA GLY A 437 -10.07 20.51 3.44
C GLY A 437 -9.24 20.16 4.68
N ALA A 438 -9.69 19.22 5.52
CA ALA A 438 -8.96 18.74 6.68
C ALA A 438 -7.94 17.65 6.31
N LEU A 439 -6.82 17.60 7.05
CA LEU A 439 -5.86 16.50 6.96
C LEU A 439 -6.45 15.29 7.69
N VAL A 440 -6.55 14.17 6.98
CA VAL A 440 -6.93 12.88 7.55
C VAL A 440 -5.70 12.00 7.63
N ILE A 441 -5.50 11.37 8.80
CA ILE A 441 -4.39 10.49 9.09
C ILE A 441 -4.95 9.10 9.35
N GLU A 442 -4.67 8.17 8.44
CA GLU A 442 -5.12 6.77 8.55
C GLU A 442 -3.96 5.89 8.99
N PRO A 443 -3.98 5.33 10.20
CA PRO A 443 -2.96 4.39 10.66
C PRO A 443 -3.01 3.07 9.86
N ILE A 444 -1.84 2.55 9.49
CA ILE A 444 -1.66 1.29 8.76
C ILE A 444 -1.00 0.25 9.66
N SER A 445 0.11 0.63 10.28
CA SER A 445 0.89 -0.23 11.17
C SER A 445 1.51 0.56 12.31
N ALA A 446 1.90 -0.14 13.36
CA ALA A 446 2.63 0.42 14.49
C ALA A 446 4.01 -0.22 14.60
N VAL A 447 5.05 0.57 14.80
CA VAL A 447 6.41 0.10 15.09
C VAL A 447 6.65 0.28 16.59
N LEU A 448 6.83 -0.83 17.29
CA LEU A 448 7.07 -0.86 18.74
C LEU A 448 8.51 -0.44 19.08
N ALA A 449 8.79 -0.26 20.38
CA ALA A 449 10.10 0.15 20.87
C ALA A 449 11.22 -0.85 20.53
N ASP A 450 10.91 -2.15 20.48
CA ASP A 450 11.81 -3.24 20.09
C ASP A 450 12.04 -3.37 18.57
N GLY A 451 11.34 -2.55 17.77
CA GLY A 451 11.36 -2.59 16.32
C GLY A 451 10.37 -3.56 15.69
N THR A 452 9.55 -4.24 16.48
CA THR A 452 8.46 -5.09 15.96
C THR A 452 7.43 -4.23 15.23
N THR A 453 7.03 -4.66 14.03
CA THR A 453 5.95 -4.03 13.26
C THR A 453 4.66 -4.82 13.43
N LEU A 454 3.61 -4.14 13.85
CA LEU A 454 2.25 -4.66 13.97
C LEU A 454 1.38 -4.09 12.84
N ASP A 455 0.74 -4.94 12.09
CA ASP A 455 -0.20 -4.55 11.02
C ASP A 455 -1.59 -4.36 11.64
N LEU A 456 -2.02 -3.11 11.81
CA LEU A 456 -3.20 -2.76 12.63
C LEU A 456 -4.52 -3.34 12.13
N THR A 457 -4.61 -3.72 10.86
CA THR A 457 -5.80 -4.35 10.27
C THR A 457 -5.74 -5.89 10.25
N LEU A 458 -4.65 -6.50 10.74
CA LEU A 458 -4.40 -7.95 10.61
C LEU A 458 -3.92 -8.62 11.89
N ASP A 459 -3.03 -7.96 12.65
CA ASP A 459 -2.52 -8.52 13.89
C ASP A 459 -3.45 -8.19 15.05
N VAL A 460 -3.57 -9.13 15.97
CA VAL A 460 -4.22 -8.86 17.26
C VAL A 460 -3.15 -8.38 18.23
N VAL A 461 -3.27 -7.16 18.70
CA VAL A 461 -2.41 -6.65 19.78
C VAL A 461 -2.82 -7.34 21.07
N ASP A 462 -1.87 -8.03 21.72
CA ASP A 462 -2.13 -8.70 22.99
C ASP A 462 -2.40 -7.65 24.07
N PRO A 463 -3.58 -7.68 24.74
CA PRO A 463 -3.83 -6.79 25.86
C PRO A 463 -2.82 -6.93 27.02
N ALA A 464 -2.17 -8.09 27.16
CA ALA A 464 -1.09 -8.29 28.12
C ALA A 464 0.16 -7.43 27.84
N LEU A 465 0.31 -6.85 26.63
CA LEU A 465 1.29 -5.80 26.37
C LEU A 465 1.09 -4.54 27.23
N GLU A 466 -0.07 -4.38 27.85
CA GLU A 466 -0.33 -3.31 28.82
C GLU A 466 0.56 -3.40 30.08
N VAL A 467 1.04 -4.61 30.44
CA VAL A 467 1.74 -4.88 31.70
C VAL A 467 3.26 -5.00 31.53
N THR A 468 3.77 -5.30 30.34
CA THR A 468 5.17 -5.70 30.14
C THR A 468 6.02 -4.67 29.37
N LEU A 469 5.45 -3.58 28.89
CA LEU A 469 6.13 -2.47 28.21
C LEU A 469 6.20 -1.25 29.10
#